data_88c1942ac32962766cd52b93787da472
#
_entry.id   88c1942ac32962766cd52b93787da472
#
_cell.length_a   1.000
_cell.length_b   1.000
_cell.length_c   1.000
_cell.angle_alpha   90.00
_cell.angle_beta   90.00
_cell.angle_gamma   90.00
#
_symmetry.space_group_name_H-M   'P 1'
#
loop_
_entity.id
_entity.type
_entity.pdbx_description
1 polymer ?
#
loop_
_entity_poly.entity_id
_entity_poly.type
_entity_poly.pdbx_seq_one_letter_code
_entity_poly.pdbx_strand_id
1 'polypeptide(L)'
;MSRSIRIGAAVAACAVMFVLGWGVAKTGVGQAVPFASLTDLERDFTGRMQNVVLVGHFTIEGRETRGGSPERYEIASVTKIDEDQWRFDVRMVYASVDVTLPVVVPMVWAGDTPMVSITDFSIPGLEGTFTARVFFYTDRYAGSWQHGQY
;
A
#
# COMPACT_ATOMS: atom_id res chain seq x y z
N MET A 1 18.98 24.68 -34.80
CA MET A 1 18.51 25.14 -33.48
C MET A 1 19.70 25.25 -32.56
N SER A 2 20.05 26.45 -32.08
CA SER A 2 21.29 26.70 -31.36
C SER A 2 21.31 26.03 -29.99
N ARG A 3 22.49 25.69 -29.49
CA ARG A 3 22.68 25.06 -28.17
C ARG A 3 22.07 25.87 -27.03
N SER A 4 22.07 27.19 -27.16
CA SER A 4 21.47 28.15 -26.23
C SER A 4 19.93 28.02 -26.12
N ILE A 5 19.23 27.76 -27.24
CA ILE A 5 17.76 27.58 -27.26
C ILE A 5 17.37 26.29 -26.57
N ARG A 6 18.17 25.22 -26.73
CA ARG A 6 17.92 23.93 -26.05
C ARG A 6 18.10 24.01 -24.54
N ILE A 7 19.15 24.75 -24.09
CA ILE A 7 19.39 24.97 -22.66
C ILE A 7 18.26 25.83 -22.06
N GLY A 8 17.83 26.90 -22.72
CA GLY A 8 16.72 27.72 -22.26
C GLY A 8 15.39 26.96 -22.14
N ALA A 9 15.09 26.08 -23.12
CA ALA A 9 13.89 25.24 -23.07
C ALA A 9 13.93 24.21 -21.93
N ALA A 10 15.09 23.60 -21.67
CA ALA A 10 15.27 22.66 -20.58
C ALA A 10 15.12 23.33 -19.21
N VAL A 11 15.71 24.52 -19.02
CA VAL A 11 15.58 25.30 -17.77
C VAL A 11 14.13 25.72 -17.54
N ALA A 12 13.42 26.18 -18.59
CA ALA A 12 12.00 26.53 -18.49
C ALA A 12 11.13 25.31 -18.12
N ALA A 13 11.38 24.15 -18.73
CA ALA A 13 10.67 22.92 -18.40
C ALA A 13 10.90 22.48 -16.93
N CYS A 14 12.14 22.55 -16.45
CA CYS A 14 12.47 22.27 -15.06
C CYS A 14 11.79 23.24 -14.09
N ALA A 15 11.74 24.53 -14.43
CA ALA A 15 11.05 25.52 -13.60
C ALA A 15 9.54 25.28 -13.52
N VAL A 16 8.90 24.93 -14.64
CA VAL A 16 7.46 24.58 -14.67
C VAL A 16 7.19 23.33 -13.85
N MET A 17 8.01 22.28 -13.99
CA MET A 17 7.87 21.03 -13.19
C MET A 17 8.07 21.30 -11.70
N PHE A 18 9.02 22.18 -11.34
CA PHE A 18 9.23 22.58 -9.94
C PHE A 18 8.04 23.32 -9.35
N VAL A 19 7.48 24.28 -10.08
CA VAL A 19 6.30 25.06 -9.65
C VAL A 19 5.07 24.17 -9.53
N LEU A 20 4.85 23.26 -10.48
CA LEU A 20 3.76 22.28 -10.41
C LEU A 20 3.94 21.32 -9.23
N GLY A 21 5.14 20.80 -9.03
CA GLY A 21 5.47 19.93 -7.89
C GLY A 21 5.29 20.65 -6.55
N TRP A 22 5.72 21.91 -6.47
CA TRP A 22 5.53 22.75 -5.27
C TRP A 22 4.06 23.08 -5.02
N GLY A 23 3.29 23.34 -6.09
CA GLY A 23 1.84 23.56 -6.02
C GLY A 23 1.12 22.33 -5.46
N VAL A 24 1.41 21.12 -5.98
CA VAL A 24 0.85 19.86 -5.48
C VAL A 24 1.25 19.61 -4.03
N ALA A 25 2.50 19.88 -3.64
CA ALA A 25 2.95 19.74 -2.26
C ALA A 25 2.18 20.68 -1.28
N LYS A 26 1.77 21.85 -1.75
CA LYS A 26 0.97 22.81 -0.97
C LYS A 26 -0.50 22.41 -0.81
N THR A 27 -1.05 21.62 -1.73
CA THR A 27 -2.43 21.13 -1.63
C THR A 27 -2.60 19.98 -0.64
N GLY A 28 -1.51 19.43 -0.12
CA GLY A 28 -1.55 18.29 0.81
C GLY A 28 -1.89 16.96 0.15
N VAL A 29 -2.02 16.90 -1.17
CA VAL A 29 -2.31 15.67 -1.90
C VAL A 29 -1.17 14.65 -1.67
N GLY A 30 -1.52 13.48 -1.16
CA GLY A 30 -0.57 12.41 -0.84
C GLY A 30 0.22 12.62 0.46
N GLN A 31 -0.08 13.65 1.27
CA GLN A 31 0.47 13.81 2.61
C GLN A 31 -0.30 12.93 3.61
N ALA A 32 0.42 12.44 4.61
CA ALA A 32 -0.21 11.70 5.69
C ALA A 32 -1.24 12.55 6.42
N VAL A 33 -2.39 11.96 6.72
CA VAL A 33 -3.40 12.57 7.61
C VAL A 33 -2.76 12.76 8.98
N PRO A 34 -2.87 13.95 9.60
CA PRO A 34 -2.29 14.19 10.92
C PRO A 34 -2.80 13.17 11.95
N PHE A 35 -1.89 12.57 12.71
CA PHE A 35 -2.24 11.54 13.70
C PHE A 35 -3.31 12.01 14.71
N ALA A 36 -3.30 13.29 15.06
CA ALA A 36 -4.27 13.87 15.97
C ALA A 36 -5.71 13.92 15.39
N SER A 37 -5.88 13.87 14.08
CA SER A 37 -7.20 13.88 13.40
C SER A 37 -7.75 12.49 13.14
N LEU A 38 -6.99 11.43 13.42
CA LEU A 38 -7.47 10.06 13.31
C LEU A 38 -8.49 9.75 14.42
N THR A 39 -9.45 8.88 14.11
CA THR A 39 -10.33 8.28 15.12
C THR A 39 -9.55 7.38 16.08
N ASP A 40 -10.13 6.98 17.19
CA ASP A 40 -9.49 6.08 18.16
C ASP A 40 -9.15 4.73 17.53
N LEU A 41 -10.04 4.17 16.71
CA LEU A 41 -9.80 2.92 15.98
C LEU A 41 -8.63 3.04 14.98
N GLU A 42 -8.58 4.14 14.25
CA GLU A 42 -7.50 4.40 13.28
C GLU A 42 -6.15 4.60 13.96
N ARG A 43 -6.13 5.32 15.10
CA ARG A 43 -4.90 5.49 15.91
C ARG A 43 -4.40 4.17 16.47
N ASP A 44 -5.31 3.35 17.03
CA ASP A 44 -4.98 2.02 17.53
C ASP A 44 -4.40 1.14 16.42
N PHE A 45 -5.07 1.08 15.28
CA PHE A 45 -4.60 0.32 14.12
C PHE A 45 -3.23 0.80 13.63
N THR A 46 -3.05 2.11 13.45
CA THR A 46 -1.76 2.70 13.07
C THR A 46 -0.66 2.32 14.06
N GLY A 47 -0.95 2.39 15.37
CA GLY A 47 0.01 2.04 16.42
C GLY A 47 0.38 0.57 16.42
N ARG A 48 -0.61 -0.34 16.28
CA ARG A 48 -0.40 -1.79 16.25
C ARG A 48 0.41 -2.25 15.04
N MET A 49 0.32 -1.53 13.93
CA MET A 49 0.94 -1.91 12.65
C MET A 49 2.31 -1.27 12.43
N GLN A 50 2.94 -0.71 13.47
CA GLN A 50 4.32 -0.22 13.38
C GLN A 50 5.33 -1.34 13.66
N ASN A 51 6.28 -1.55 12.74
CA ASN A 51 7.34 -2.55 12.85
C ASN A 51 6.82 -3.97 13.16
N VAL A 52 5.74 -4.36 12.49
CA VAL A 52 5.06 -5.63 12.71
C VAL A 52 5.45 -6.62 11.61
N VAL A 53 5.58 -7.88 12.00
CA VAL A 53 5.77 -8.99 11.06
C VAL A 53 4.55 -9.91 11.12
N LEU A 54 3.83 -9.98 10.01
CA LEU A 54 2.75 -10.94 9.82
C LEU A 54 3.31 -12.20 9.17
N VAL A 55 3.05 -13.34 9.77
CA VAL A 55 3.47 -14.66 9.27
C VAL A 55 2.25 -15.54 9.14
N GLY A 56 2.09 -16.16 7.99
CA GLY A 56 0.94 -17.01 7.70
C GLY A 56 1.24 -18.12 6.69
N HIS A 57 0.17 -18.79 6.35
CA HIS A 57 0.16 -19.78 5.28
C HIS A 57 -1.09 -19.56 4.43
N PHE A 58 -0.93 -19.69 3.12
CA PHE A 58 -2.04 -19.63 2.18
C PHE A 58 -2.20 -20.98 1.47
N THR A 59 -3.41 -21.23 1.00
CA THR A 59 -3.72 -22.37 0.14
C THR A 59 -4.19 -21.85 -1.22
N ILE A 60 -3.90 -22.61 -2.28
CA ILE A 60 -4.36 -22.32 -3.63
C ILE A 60 -5.41 -23.35 -3.98
N GLU A 61 -6.58 -22.92 -4.43
CA GLU A 61 -7.63 -23.81 -4.91
C GLU A 61 -7.11 -24.71 -6.03
N GLY A 62 -7.38 -26.02 -5.92
CA GLY A 62 -6.87 -27.02 -6.86
C GLY A 62 -5.39 -27.35 -6.74
N ARG A 63 -4.67 -26.79 -5.77
CA ARG A 63 -3.26 -27.09 -5.46
C ARG A 63 -3.06 -27.24 -3.97
N GLU A 64 -3.76 -28.16 -3.36
CA GLU A 64 -3.69 -28.37 -1.93
C GLU A 64 -2.35 -28.98 -1.51
N THR A 65 -1.52 -28.17 -0.89
CA THR A 65 -0.30 -28.61 -0.20
C THR A 65 -0.60 -28.79 1.28
N ARG A 66 -0.18 -29.90 1.86
CA ARG A 66 -0.34 -30.14 3.30
C ARG A 66 0.38 -29.05 4.09
N GLY A 67 -0.36 -28.26 4.90
CA GLY A 67 0.18 -27.16 5.68
C GLY A 67 0.20 -25.80 4.96
N GLY A 68 -0.23 -25.74 3.68
CA GLY A 68 -0.21 -24.49 2.90
C GLY A 68 1.18 -24.04 2.48
N SER A 69 1.24 -22.92 1.74
CA SER A 69 2.47 -22.24 1.36
C SER A 69 2.74 -21.08 2.34
N PRO A 70 3.98 -20.87 2.77
CA PRO A 70 4.28 -19.80 3.71
C PRO A 70 4.18 -18.42 3.05
N GLU A 71 3.75 -17.44 3.83
CA GLU A 71 3.79 -16.03 3.49
C GLU A 71 4.28 -15.20 4.67
N ARG A 72 4.90 -14.05 4.35
CA ARG A 72 5.48 -13.16 5.34
C ARG A 72 5.35 -11.72 4.86
N TYR A 73 4.85 -10.85 5.72
CA TYR A 73 4.75 -9.41 5.49
C TYR A 73 5.46 -8.67 6.61
N GLU A 74 6.55 -7.97 6.27
CA GLU A 74 7.29 -7.12 7.20
C GLU A 74 6.80 -5.68 7.01
N ILE A 75 5.92 -5.24 7.88
CA ILE A 75 5.28 -3.92 7.81
C ILE A 75 6.09 -2.95 8.66
N ALA A 76 6.76 -2.02 8.00
CA ALA A 76 7.50 -0.96 8.70
C ALA A 76 6.54 0.08 9.27
N SER A 77 5.52 0.49 8.50
CA SER A 77 4.53 1.45 8.94
C SER A 77 3.22 1.33 8.18
N VAL A 78 2.14 1.78 8.82
CA VAL A 78 0.84 2.00 8.19
C VAL A 78 0.40 3.42 8.46
N THR A 79 0.01 4.15 7.42
CA THR A 79 -0.32 5.57 7.51
C THR A 79 -1.58 5.87 6.69
N LYS A 80 -2.55 6.57 7.28
CA LYS A 80 -3.70 7.09 6.55
C LYS A 80 -3.27 8.28 5.71
N ILE A 81 -3.65 8.29 4.42
CA ILE A 81 -3.31 9.38 3.48
C ILE A 81 -4.53 10.12 2.93
N ASP A 82 -5.71 9.51 3.01
CA ASP A 82 -6.99 10.14 2.65
C ASP A 82 -8.13 9.43 3.39
N GLU A 83 -9.39 9.73 3.07
CA GLU A 83 -10.60 9.21 3.75
C GLU A 83 -10.56 7.71 3.97
N ASP A 84 -10.36 6.95 2.91
CA ASP A 84 -10.26 5.49 2.94
C ASP A 84 -8.89 4.95 2.49
N GLN A 85 -7.98 5.82 2.03
CA GLN A 85 -6.70 5.42 1.47
C GLN A 85 -5.63 5.30 2.55
N TRP A 86 -4.99 4.14 2.60
CA TRP A 86 -3.95 3.81 3.56
C TRP A 86 -2.70 3.32 2.85
N ARG A 87 -1.57 3.83 3.27
CA ARG A 87 -0.26 3.43 2.79
C ARG A 87 0.38 2.46 3.78
N PHE A 88 0.77 1.30 3.26
CA PHE A 88 1.57 0.30 3.94
C PHE A 88 2.99 0.35 3.37
N ASP A 89 3.97 0.64 4.19
CA ASP A 89 5.38 0.46 3.83
C ASP A 89 5.76 -0.98 4.21
N VAL A 90 5.81 -1.88 3.23
CA VAL A 90 5.84 -3.32 3.49
C VAL A 90 6.82 -4.06 2.58
N ARG A 91 7.52 -5.05 3.14
CA ARG A 91 8.15 -6.14 2.38
C ARG A 91 7.22 -7.33 2.36
N MET A 92 6.90 -7.82 1.19
CA MET A 92 6.04 -8.98 0.96
C MET A 92 6.85 -10.14 0.44
N VAL A 93 6.74 -11.28 1.11
CA VAL A 93 7.40 -12.53 0.72
C VAL A 93 6.35 -13.64 0.65
N TYR A 94 6.05 -14.10 -0.55
CA TYR A 94 5.15 -15.23 -0.83
C TYR A 94 5.48 -15.85 -2.18
N ALA A 95 5.37 -17.18 -2.29
CA ALA A 95 5.76 -17.90 -3.49
C ALA A 95 7.16 -17.50 -4.02
N SER A 96 7.24 -16.93 -5.22
CA SER A 96 8.47 -16.40 -5.82
C SER A 96 8.62 -14.88 -5.68
N VAL A 97 7.70 -14.22 -4.99
CA VAL A 97 7.71 -12.76 -4.78
C VAL A 97 8.49 -12.42 -3.52
N ASP A 98 9.44 -11.50 -3.63
CA ASP A 98 10.14 -10.87 -2.52
C ASP A 98 10.38 -9.41 -2.92
N VAL A 99 9.49 -8.51 -2.45
CA VAL A 99 9.53 -7.10 -2.83
C VAL A 99 9.29 -6.21 -1.61
N THR A 100 9.94 -5.04 -1.61
CA THR A 100 9.71 -3.97 -0.63
C THR A 100 9.21 -2.74 -1.37
N LEU A 101 8.00 -2.31 -1.07
CA LEU A 101 7.39 -1.14 -1.70
C LEU A 101 6.30 -0.52 -0.81
N PRO A 102 5.98 0.76 -1.03
CA PRO A 102 4.77 1.35 -0.46
C PRO A 102 3.55 0.85 -1.25
N VAL A 103 2.57 0.30 -0.53
CA VAL A 103 1.29 -0.13 -1.08
C VAL A 103 0.21 0.80 -0.58
N VAL A 104 -0.46 1.49 -1.50
CA VAL A 104 -1.61 2.35 -1.17
C VAL A 104 -2.88 1.62 -1.54
N VAL A 105 -3.74 1.37 -0.57
CA VAL A 105 -4.98 0.61 -0.75
C VAL A 105 -6.13 1.22 0.04
N PRO A 106 -7.37 1.07 -0.44
CA PRO A 106 -8.53 1.42 0.34
C PRO A 106 -8.72 0.44 1.50
N MET A 107 -9.11 0.98 2.65
CA MET A 107 -9.52 0.21 3.82
C MET A 107 -10.95 0.56 4.22
N VAL A 108 -11.68 -0.46 4.63
CA VAL A 108 -13.01 -0.35 5.22
C VAL A 108 -13.02 -0.96 6.62
N TRP A 109 -14.03 -0.65 7.40
CA TRP A 109 -14.17 -1.13 8.76
C TRP A 109 -15.40 -2.03 8.87
N ALA A 110 -15.18 -3.25 9.33
CA ALA A 110 -16.25 -4.19 9.68
C ALA A 110 -16.44 -4.14 11.22
N GLY A 111 -17.28 -3.22 11.68
CA GLY A 111 -17.34 -2.87 13.11
C GLY A 111 -16.06 -2.16 13.53
N ASP A 112 -15.27 -2.78 14.42
CA ASP A 112 -13.99 -2.32 14.91
C ASP A 112 -12.77 -2.95 14.19
N THR A 113 -13.03 -3.84 13.24
CA THR A 113 -11.99 -4.60 12.54
C THR A 113 -11.67 -3.97 11.19
N PRO A 114 -10.44 -3.47 10.97
CA PRO A 114 -10.02 -2.93 9.67
C PRO A 114 -9.83 -4.04 8.66
N MET A 115 -10.22 -3.76 7.42
CA MET A 115 -10.12 -4.67 6.29
C MET A 115 -9.60 -3.95 5.05
N VAL A 116 -8.56 -4.48 4.43
CA VAL A 116 -8.21 -4.14 3.04
C VAL A 116 -9.23 -4.78 2.11
N SER A 117 -9.83 -3.98 1.24
CA SER A 117 -10.87 -4.41 0.30
C SER A 117 -10.59 -3.86 -1.08
N ILE A 118 -9.97 -4.68 -1.92
CA ILE A 118 -9.59 -4.33 -3.31
C ILE A 118 -10.16 -5.35 -4.30
N THR A 119 -10.45 -4.90 -5.52
CA THR A 119 -10.91 -5.73 -6.64
C THR A 119 -10.23 -5.25 -7.92
N ASP A 120 -9.60 -6.16 -8.66
CA ASP A 120 -8.87 -5.89 -9.90
C ASP A 120 -7.88 -4.70 -9.78
N PHE A 121 -7.24 -4.61 -8.64
CA PHE A 121 -6.40 -3.49 -8.25
C PHE A 121 -4.96 -3.70 -8.68
N SER A 122 -4.37 -2.71 -9.37
CA SER A 122 -2.96 -2.73 -9.75
C SER A 122 -2.09 -2.10 -8.66
N ILE A 123 -1.07 -2.81 -8.23
CA ILE A 123 -0.07 -2.31 -7.29
C ILE A 123 1.17 -1.88 -8.09
N PRO A 124 1.57 -0.60 -8.07
CA PRO A 124 2.79 -0.15 -8.75
C PRO A 124 4.01 -0.96 -8.32
N GLY A 125 4.74 -1.51 -9.28
CA GLY A 125 5.90 -2.37 -9.02
C GLY A 125 5.60 -3.87 -8.96
N LEU A 126 4.33 -4.27 -9.07
CA LEU A 126 3.92 -5.66 -9.23
C LEU A 126 3.15 -5.85 -10.54
N GLU A 127 3.39 -6.97 -11.22
CA GLU A 127 2.65 -7.33 -12.42
C GLU A 127 1.27 -7.88 -12.07
N GLY A 128 0.30 -7.69 -12.98
CA GLY A 128 -1.06 -8.17 -12.82
C GLY A 128 -1.94 -7.33 -11.90
N THR A 129 -3.10 -7.88 -11.55
CA THR A 129 -4.07 -7.26 -10.67
C THR A 129 -4.30 -8.13 -9.43
N PHE A 130 -4.74 -7.47 -8.37
CA PHE A 130 -5.03 -8.10 -7.09
C PHE A 130 -6.49 -7.90 -6.71
N THR A 131 -7.13 -8.97 -6.29
CA THR A 131 -8.41 -8.92 -5.58
C THR A 131 -8.17 -9.47 -4.18
N ALA A 132 -8.45 -8.69 -3.15
CA ALA A 132 -8.19 -9.11 -1.77
C ALA A 132 -9.26 -8.62 -0.81
N ARG A 133 -9.49 -9.43 0.21
CA ARG A 133 -10.28 -9.13 1.41
C ARG A 133 -9.48 -9.63 2.60
N VAL A 134 -8.75 -8.74 3.28
CA VAL A 134 -7.84 -9.09 4.37
C VAL A 134 -8.22 -8.32 5.62
N PHE A 135 -8.63 -9.04 6.65
CA PHE A 135 -8.97 -8.52 7.97
C PHE A 135 -7.72 -8.49 8.86
N PHE A 136 -7.54 -7.42 9.60
CA PHE A 136 -6.49 -7.27 10.60
C PHE A 136 -7.10 -7.26 12.00
N TYR A 137 -7.09 -8.41 12.64
CA TYR A 137 -7.50 -8.55 14.05
C TYR A 137 -6.39 -8.03 14.97
N THR A 138 -6.61 -8.12 16.27
CA THR A 138 -5.63 -7.65 17.25
C THR A 138 -4.35 -8.50 17.25
N ASP A 139 -4.47 -9.80 17.08
CA ASP A 139 -3.39 -10.80 17.21
C ASP A 139 -3.15 -11.63 15.95
N ARG A 140 -3.94 -11.41 14.89
CA ARG A 140 -3.87 -12.20 13.66
C ARG A 140 -4.43 -11.42 12.47
N TYR A 141 -4.16 -11.91 11.29
CA TYR A 141 -4.83 -11.53 10.05
C TYR A 141 -5.44 -12.75 9.38
N ALA A 142 -6.47 -12.55 8.59
CA ALA A 142 -7.10 -13.60 7.81
C ALA A 142 -7.83 -12.99 6.61
N GLY A 143 -7.95 -13.78 5.55
CA GLY A 143 -8.69 -13.31 4.40
C GLY A 143 -8.51 -14.19 3.17
N SER A 144 -8.86 -13.62 2.03
CA SER A 144 -8.60 -14.20 0.72
C SER A 144 -7.90 -13.18 -0.15
N TRP A 145 -7.06 -13.66 -1.05
CA TRP A 145 -6.44 -12.85 -2.06
C TRP A 145 -6.29 -13.63 -3.37
N GLN A 146 -6.28 -12.91 -4.46
CA GLN A 146 -6.10 -13.44 -5.81
C GLN A 146 -5.11 -12.54 -6.54
N HIS A 147 -4.18 -13.13 -7.27
CA HIS A 147 -3.20 -12.43 -8.09
C HIS A 147 -3.32 -12.92 -9.53
N GLY A 148 -3.78 -12.05 -10.43
CA GLY A 148 -4.07 -12.42 -11.81
C GLY A 148 -5.19 -13.45 -11.92
N GLN A 149 -4.90 -14.56 -12.58
CA GLN A 149 -5.86 -15.67 -12.78
C GLN A 149 -5.74 -16.79 -11.71
N TYR A 150 -4.99 -16.56 -10.65
CA TYR A 150 -4.74 -17.53 -9.56
C TYR A 150 -5.34 -17.06 -8.25
#